data_9f5c62d472bf697e9ca7bee213c6a90e
#
_entry.id   9f5c62d472bf697e9ca7bee213c6a90e
#
_cell.length_a   1.000
_cell.length_b   1.000
_cell.length_c   1.000
_cell.angle_alpha   90.00
_cell.angle_beta   90.00
_cell.angle_gamma   90.00
#
_symmetry.space_group_name_H-M   'P 1'
#
loop_
_entity.id
_entity.type
_entity.pdbx_description
1 polymer ?
#
loop_
_entity_poly.entity_id
_entity_poly.type
_entity_poly.pdbx_seq_one_letter_code
_entity_poly.pdbx_strand_id
1 'polypeptide(L)'
;MISVHTTVPDEETAERIARELVEERVAACVNYHAVSSVYRWEGDVVEEGEYALDIKTTLEYDEVRERIKDKHPYDIPAILSVETEANDGYDEWVEDCSG
;
A
#
# COMPACT_ATOMS: atom_id res chain seq x y z
N MET A 1 -6.51 6.68 11.86
CA MET A 1 -6.14 6.25 10.49
C MET A 1 -5.01 5.25 10.52
N ILE A 2 -4.84 4.51 9.46
CA ILE A 2 -3.72 3.58 9.31
C ILE A 2 -2.94 3.91 8.04
N SER A 3 -1.69 3.50 8.01
CA SER A 3 -0.87 3.48 6.80
C SER A 3 -0.64 2.02 6.44
N VAL A 4 -1.04 1.62 5.25
CA VAL A 4 -0.86 0.25 4.77
C VAL A 4 0.30 0.24 3.79
N HIS A 5 1.20 -0.69 3.97
CA HIS A 5 2.42 -0.81 3.17
C HIS A 5 2.40 -2.08 2.34
N THR A 6 2.76 -1.99 1.08
CA THR A 6 2.96 -3.13 0.20
C THR A 6 4.09 -2.82 -0.79
N THR A 7 4.66 -3.85 -1.40
CA THR A 7 5.66 -3.69 -2.45
C THR A 7 5.19 -4.41 -3.70
N VAL A 8 5.50 -3.84 -4.86
CA VAL A 8 5.10 -4.36 -6.17
C VAL A 8 6.33 -4.40 -7.08
N PRO A 9 6.29 -5.18 -8.19
CA PRO A 9 7.50 -5.41 -8.97
C PRO A 9 8.01 -4.21 -9.79
N ASP A 10 7.12 -3.28 -10.18
CA ASP A 10 7.53 -2.20 -11.08
C ASP A 10 6.67 -0.95 -10.88
N GLU A 11 7.12 0.15 -11.49
CA GLU A 11 6.45 1.44 -11.37
C GLU A 11 5.05 1.45 -11.98
N GLU A 12 4.87 0.80 -13.11
CA GLU A 12 3.58 0.74 -13.78
C GLU A 12 2.53 0.10 -12.90
N THR A 13 2.86 -0.99 -12.23
CA THR A 13 1.98 -1.66 -11.28
C THR A 13 1.68 -0.76 -10.09
N ALA A 14 2.70 -0.08 -9.56
CA ALA A 14 2.53 0.84 -8.43
C ALA A 14 1.57 1.97 -8.78
N GLU A 15 1.75 2.59 -9.94
CA GLU A 15 0.90 3.69 -10.40
C GLU A 15 -0.55 3.22 -10.57
N ARG A 16 -0.74 2.06 -11.18
CA ARG A 16 -2.08 1.51 -11.42
C ARG A 16 -2.81 1.25 -10.11
N ILE A 17 -2.16 0.55 -9.18
CA ILE A 17 -2.78 0.22 -7.89
C ILE A 17 -3.06 1.49 -7.08
N ALA A 18 -2.11 2.43 -7.05
CA ALA A 18 -2.29 3.68 -6.34
C ALA A 18 -3.50 4.45 -6.86
N ARG A 19 -3.62 4.58 -8.17
CA ARG A 19 -4.73 5.30 -8.81
C ARG A 19 -6.06 4.62 -8.53
N GLU A 20 -6.13 3.31 -8.69
CA GLU A 20 -7.37 2.56 -8.46
C GLU A 20 -7.84 2.65 -7.01
N LEU A 21 -6.92 2.53 -6.06
CA LEU A 21 -7.29 2.63 -4.64
C LEU A 21 -7.87 4.01 -4.29
N VAL A 22 -7.31 5.06 -4.86
CA VAL A 22 -7.82 6.41 -4.63
C VAL A 22 -9.16 6.62 -5.33
N GLU A 23 -9.28 6.18 -6.57
CA GLU A 23 -10.55 6.30 -7.32
C GLU A 23 -11.69 5.53 -6.67
N GLU A 24 -11.39 4.38 -6.09
CA GLU A 24 -12.39 3.53 -5.41
C GLU A 24 -12.63 3.95 -3.96
N ARG A 25 -11.98 5.01 -3.50
CA ARG A 25 -12.10 5.54 -2.13
C ARG A 25 -11.63 4.56 -1.05
N VAL A 26 -10.82 3.59 -1.42
CA VAL A 26 -10.14 2.72 -0.46
C VAL A 26 -9.07 3.51 0.27
N ALA A 27 -8.41 4.43 -0.42
CA ALA A 27 -7.37 5.26 0.15
C ALA A 27 -7.62 6.73 -0.16
N ALA A 28 -7.24 7.60 0.77
CA ALA A 28 -7.25 9.04 0.53
C ALA A 28 -6.01 9.47 -0.25
N CYS A 29 -4.88 8.83 0.02
CA CYS A 29 -3.60 9.17 -0.58
C CYS A 29 -2.73 7.93 -0.65
N VAL A 30 -2.02 7.76 -1.76
CA VAL A 30 -1.01 6.72 -1.90
C VAL A 30 0.28 7.36 -2.39
N ASN A 31 1.35 7.17 -1.65
CA ASN A 31 2.68 7.54 -2.10
C ASN A 31 3.40 6.29 -2.56
N TYR A 32 4.19 6.37 -3.62
CA TYR A 32 5.00 5.23 -4.04
C TYR A 32 6.38 5.68 -4.47
N HIS A 33 7.36 4.81 -4.26
CA HIS A 33 8.75 5.10 -4.56
C HIS A 33 9.54 3.83 -4.77
N ALA A 34 10.67 3.94 -5.47
CA ALA A 34 11.55 2.81 -5.73
C ALA A 34 12.27 2.40 -4.46
N VAL A 35 12.38 1.10 -4.25
CA VAL A 35 13.13 0.51 -3.13
C VAL A 35 13.98 -0.64 -3.63
N SER A 36 15.03 -0.97 -2.88
CA SER A 36 15.81 -2.19 -3.10
C SER A 36 15.45 -3.15 -1.97
N SER A 37 15.08 -4.37 -2.32
CA SER A 37 14.66 -5.38 -1.36
C SER A 37 15.65 -6.53 -1.33
N VAL A 38 15.99 -6.97 -0.13
CA VAL A 38 16.83 -8.15 0.08
C VAL A 38 16.02 -9.09 0.98
N TYR A 39 15.80 -10.29 0.54
CA TYR A 39 14.97 -11.24 1.29
C TYR A 39 15.36 -12.68 1.00
N ARG A 40 14.83 -13.59 1.80
CA ARG A 40 15.06 -15.02 1.61
C ARG A 40 13.85 -15.64 0.93
N TRP A 41 14.11 -16.36 -0.15
CA TRP A 41 13.07 -17.05 -0.89
C TRP A 41 13.59 -18.44 -1.27
N GLU A 42 12.85 -19.47 -0.87
CA GLU A 42 13.18 -20.87 -1.17
C GLU A 42 14.62 -21.24 -0.82
N GLY A 43 15.12 -20.75 0.30
CA GLY A 43 16.45 -21.04 0.80
C GLY A 43 17.55 -20.12 0.29
N ASP A 44 17.27 -19.30 -0.70
CA ASP A 44 18.25 -18.38 -1.29
C ASP A 44 18.04 -16.95 -0.84
N VAL A 45 19.11 -16.17 -0.83
CA VAL A 45 19.04 -14.73 -0.61
C VAL A 45 18.86 -14.06 -1.97
N VAL A 46 17.78 -13.28 -2.08
CA VAL A 46 17.40 -12.60 -3.33
C VAL A 46 17.51 -11.09 -3.12
N GLU A 47 18.03 -10.41 -4.13
CA GLU A 47 18.05 -8.95 -4.17
C GLU A 47 17.30 -8.52 -5.41
N GLU A 48 16.37 -7.57 -5.26
CA GLU A 48 15.65 -7.03 -6.42
C GLU A 48 15.13 -5.64 -6.18
N GLY A 49 14.92 -4.90 -7.27
CA GLY A 49 14.24 -3.61 -7.21
C GLY A 49 12.75 -3.82 -7.17
N GLU A 50 12.09 -3.04 -6.35
CA GLU A 50 10.64 -3.03 -6.24
C GLU A 50 10.15 -1.59 -6.09
N TYR A 51 8.84 -1.41 -6.04
CA TYR A 51 8.22 -0.14 -5.67
C TYR A 51 7.40 -0.36 -4.43
N ALA A 52 7.60 0.50 -3.43
CA ALA A 52 6.84 0.47 -2.19
C ALA A 52 5.68 1.45 -2.30
N LEU A 53 4.53 1.06 -1.75
CA LEU A 53 3.37 1.93 -1.65
C LEU A 53 3.04 2.15 -0.18
N ASP A 54 2.76 3.42 0.18
CA ASP A 54 2.24 3.79 1.49
C ASP A 54 0.83 4.34 1.28
N ILE A 55 -0.14 3.64 1.84
CA ILE A 55 -1.56 3.85 1.57
C ILE A 55 -2.22 4.38 2.82
N LYS A 56 -2.71 5.63 2.78
CA LYS A 56 -3.35 6.28 3.93
C LYS A 56 -4.86 6.14 3.83
N THR A 57 -5.47 5.60 4.89
CA THR A 57 -6.89 5.31 4.89
C THR A 57 -7.45 5.28 6.31
N THR A 58 -8.78 5.47 6.41
CA THR A 58 -9.51 5.24 7.65
C THR A 58 -10.30 3.93 7.62
N LEU A 59 -10.23 3.18 6.51
CA LEU A 59 -10.86 1.87 6.44
C LEU A 59 -10.12 0.87 7.33
N GLU A 60 -10.81 -0.20 7.69
CA GLU A 60 -10.21 -1.27 8.48
C GLU A 60 -9.19 -2.04 7.65
N TYR A 61 -8.15 -2.54 8.30
CA TYR A 61 -7.08 -3.27 7.64
C TYR A 61 -7.59 -4.42 6.78
N ASP A 62 -8.52 -5.22 7.32
CA ASP A 62 -9.02 -6.40 6.60
C ASP A 62 -9.64 -6.04 5.26
N GLU A 63 -10.38 -4.94 5.20
CA GLU A 63 -10.99 -4.48 3.96
C GLU A 63 -9.94 -4.00 2.96
N VAL A 64 -8.98 -3.20 3.43
CA VAL A 64 -7.90 -2.69 2.58
C VAL A 64 -7.04 -3.84 2.05
N ARG A 65 -6.70 -4.78 2.92
CA ARG A 65 -5.93 -5.96 2.53
C ARG A 65 -6.58 -6.71 1.38
N GLU A 66 -7.88 -6.97 1.46
CA GLU A 66 -8.57 -7.72 0.41
C GLU A 66 -8.62 -6.95 -0.90
N ARG A 67 -8.80 -5.64 -0.84
CA ARG A 67 -8.80 -4.81 -2.05
C ARG A 67 -7.42 -4.79 -2.71
N ILE A 68 -6.35 -4.75 -1.92
CA ILE A 68 -4.99 -4.80 -2.45
C ILE A 68 -4.70 -6.17 -3.05
N LYS A 69 -5.08 -7.25 -2.37
CA LYS A 69 -4.86 -8.61 -2.87
C LYS A 69 -5.50 -8.83 -4.24
N ASP A 70 -6.68 -8.29 -4.46
CA ASP A 70 -7.37 -8.42 -5.74
C ASP A 70 -6.61 -7.76 -6.90
N LYS A 71 -5.75 -6.79 -6.60
CA LYS A 71 -5.02 -6.02 -7.60
C LYS A 71 -3.54 -6.41 -7.69
N HIS A 72 -3.04 -7.15 -6.71
CA HIS A 72 -1.61 -7.42 -6.56
C HIS A 72 -1.16 -8.59 -7.45
N PRO A 73 -0.01 -8.47 -8.15
CA PRO A 73 0.45 -9.55 -9.01
C PRO A 73 1.12 -10.72 -8.27
N TYR A 74 1.50 -10.56 -7.00
CA TYR A 74 2.13 -11.64 -6.24
C TYR A 74 1.09 -12.57 -5.64
N ASP A 75 1.43 -13.86 -5.53
CA ASP A 75 0.58 -14.84 -4.85
C ASP A 75 0.51 -14.57 -3.35
N ILE A 76 1.65 -14.20 -2.76
CA ILE A 76 1.75 -13.91 -1.33
C ILE A 76 2.38 -12.53 -1.17
N PRO A 77 1.60 -11.45 -1.33
CA PRO A 77 2.15 -10.11 -1.18
C PRO A 77 2.36 -9.74 0.28
N ALA A 78 3.35 -8.88 0.53
CA ALA A 78 3.47 -8.25 1.84
C ALA A 78 2.43 -7.13 1.91
N ILE A 79 1.54 -7.21 2.89
CA ILE A 79 0.53 -6.17 3.14
C ILE A 79 0.52 -5.92 4.64
N LEU A 80 1.15 -4.84 5.06
CA LEU A 80 1.36 -4.51 6.47
C LEU A 80 0.60 -3.25 6.83
N SER A 81 0.17 -3.11 8.07
CA SER A 81 -0.45 -1.87 8.52
C SER A 81 0.20 -1.35 9.79
N VAL A 82 0.22 -0.04 9.91
CA VAL A 82 0.70 0.67 11.08
C VAL A 82 -0.33 1.73 11.44
N GLU A 83 -0.68 1.82 12.72
CA GLU A 83 -1.52 2.92 13.17
C GLU A 83 -0.69 4.18 13.16
N THR A 84 -1.28 5.27 12.67
CA THR A 84 -0.57 6.53 12.54
C THR A 84 -1.32 7.65 13.25
N GLU A 85 -0.56 8.56 13.84
CA GLU A 85 -1.08 9.83 14.31
C GLU A 85 -0.77 10.86 13.24
N ALA A 86 -1.70 11.75 12.98
CA ALA A 86 -1.52 12.83 12.04
C ALA A 86 -2.05 14.12 12.65
N ASN A 87 -1.59 15.24 12.13
CA ASN A 87 -2.12 16.54 12.50
C ASN A 87 -3.60 16.62 12.12
N ASP A 88 -4.35 17.39 12.88
CA ASP A 88 -5.82 17.44 12.79
C ASP A 88 -6.35 17.66 11.37
N GLY A 89 -5.81 18.62 10.66
CA GLY A 89 -6.28 18.90 9.30
C GLY A 89 -6.09 17.74 8.32
N TYR A 90 -4.96 17.06 8.42
CA TYR A 90 -4.68 15.93 7.55
C TYR A 90 -5.54 14.72 7.90
N ASP A 91 -5.69 14.44 9.17
CA ASP A 91 -6.50 13.32 9.65
C ASP A 91 -7.97 13.45 9.19
N GLU A 92 -8.54 14.64 9.32
CA GLU A 92 -9.89 14.91 8.84
C GLU A 92 -10.01 14.72 7.33
N TRP A 93 -9.01 15.18 6.59
CA TRP A 93 -9.00 15.05 5.14
C TRP A 93 -8.95 13.58 4.71
N VAL A 94 -8.14 12.75 5.38
CA VAL A 94 -8.07 11.31 5.09
C VAL A 94 -9.42 10.66 5.38
N GLU A 95 -10.07 11.03 6.48
CA GLU A 95 -11.39 10.51 6.82
C GLU A 95 -12.43 10.86 5.75
N ASP A 96 -12.42 12.10 5.26
CA ASP A 96 -13.36 12.55 4.23
C ASP A 96 -13.14 11.86 2.88
N CYS A 97 -11.91 11.48 2.57
CA CYS A 97 -11.54 10.97 1.25
C CYS A 97 -11.44 9.45 1.17
N SER A 98 -11.54 8.73 2.29
CA SER A 98 -11.54 7.27 2.29
C SER A 98 -12.84 6.73 2.87
N GLY A 99 -13.34 5.66 2.29
CA GLY A 99 -14.60 5.06 2.74
C GLY A 99 -15.83 5.46 1.97
#